data_96bd3f1d4169a6c4b37d8eb22cc8a752
#
_entry.id   96bd3f1d4169a6c4b37d8eb22cc8a752
#
_cell.length_a   1.000
_cell.length_b   1.000
_cell.length_c   1.000
_cell.angle_alpha   90.00
_cell.angle_beta   90.00
_cell.angle_gamma   90.00
#
_symmetry.space_group_name_H-M   'P 1'
#
loop_
_entity.id
_entity.type
_entity.pdbx_description
1 polymer ?
#
loop_
_entity_poly.entity_id
_entity_poly.type
_entity_poly.pdbx_seq_one_letter_code
_entity_poly.pdbx_strand_id
1 'polypeptide(L)'
;MILVIGGAYQGQYEFVKNELNISDEKIYKDFHLGMKEWLEQGRKPKELTEQVLDGRYEVIISDEIGSGIVPIERDIRDWREQTGRALCEIAKRCDTVYRVQCGVAIKIKA
;
A
#
# COMPACT_ATOMS: atom_id res chain seq x y z
N MET A 1 -3.26 12.96 -2.84
CA MET A 1 -2.70 11.67 -2.39
C MET A 1 -3.01 10.59 -3.40
N ILE A 2 -2.01 9.83 -3.76
CA ILE A 2 -2.10 8.76 -4.76
C ILE A 2 -1.76 7.44 -4.08
N LEU A 3 -2.55 6.41 -4.34
CA LEU A 3 -2.24 5.04 -3.90
C LEU A 3 -1.85 4.21 -5.13
N VAL A 4 -0.73 3.51 -5.05
CA VAL A 4 -0.26 2.61 -6.11
C VAL A 4 -0.15 1.21 -5.54
N ILE A 5 -0.94 0.30 -6.05
CA ILE A 5 -1.01 -1.08 -5.59
C ILE A 5 -0.69 -2.06 -6.73
N GLY A 6 -0.42 -3.30 -6.37
CA GLY A 6 -0.16 -4.37 -7.33
C GLY A 6 0.36 -5.59 -6.62
N GLY A 7 0.53 -6.68 -7.35
CA GLY A 7 1.15 -7.86 -6.81
C GLY A 7 2.65 -7.66 -6.59
N ALA A 8 3.30 -8.64 -5.99
CA ALA A 8 4.74 -8.57 -5.78
C ALA A 8 5.47 -8.49 -7.13
N TYR A 9 6.53 -7.68 -7.18
CA TYR A 9 7.41 -7.54 -8.35
C TYR A 9 6.72 -7.08 -9.64
N GLN A 10 5.66 -6.29 -9.54
CA GLN A 10 4.92 -5.81 -10.71
C GLN A 10 5.35 -4.44 -11.20
N GLY A 11 6.26 -3.76 -10.49
CA GLY A 11 6.83 -2.49 -10.95
C GLY A 11 6.17 -1.23 -10.41
N GLN A 12 5.56 -1.31 -9.22
CA GLN A 12 4.91 -0.13 -8.61
C GLN A 12 5.88 1.02 -8.40
N TYR A 13 7.03 0.74 -7.81
CA TYR A 13 8.00 1.79 -7.51
C TYR A 13 8.54 2.43 -8.79
N GLU A 14 8.89 1.61 -9.77
CA GLU A 14 9.41 2.08 -11.05
C GLU A 14 8.39 2.96 -11.77
N PHE A 15 7.11 2.60 -11.70
CA PHE A 15 6.04 3.43 -12.25
C PHE A 15 6.01 4.81 -11.60
N VAL A 16 6.07 4.86 -10.27
CA VAL A 16 6.04 6.12 -9.53
C VAL A 16 7.24 6.99 -9.88
N LYS A 17 8.43 6.39 -9.93
CA LYS A 17 9.66 7.13 -10.21
C LYS A 17 9.73 7.61 -11.66
N ASN A 18 9.37 6.76 -12.61
CA ASN A 18 9.60 7.05 -14.04
C ASN A 18 8.43 7.77 -14.70
N GLU A 19 7.20 7.50 -14.29
CA GLU A 19 6.03 8.08 -14.95
C GLU A 19 5.35 9.16 -14.13
N LEU A 20 5.24 9.00 -12.81
CA LEU A 20 4.71 10.06 -11.95
C LEU A 20 5.78 11.05 -11.52
N ASN A 21 7.04 10.66 -11.61
CA ASN A 21 8.18 11.53 -11.34
C ASN A 21 8.16 12.16 -9.94
N ILE A 22 7.87 11.34 -8.93
CA ILE A 22 7.77 11.76 -7.53
C ILE A 22 9.10 11.44 -6.83
N SER A 23 9.59 12.36 -6.00
CA SER A 23 10.83 12.15 -5.26
C SER A 23 10.61 11.20 -4.07
N ASP A 24 11.68 10.49 -3.68
CA ASP A 24 11.59 9.44 -2.65
C ASP A 24 11.06 9.93 -1.31
N GLU A 25 11.38 11.14 -0.90
CA GLU A 25 10.90 11.67 0.37
C GLU A 25 9.39 11.90 0.41
N LYS A 26 8.75 11.92 -0.74
CA LYS A 26 7.29 12.06 -0.87
C LYS A 26 6.57 10.74 -1.06
N ILE A 27 7.32 9.64 -1.03
CA ILE A 27 6.78 8.30 -1.25
C ILE A 27 6.85 7.48 0.05
N TYR A 28 5.72 6.93 0.48
CA TYR A 28 5.71 5.89 1.50
C TYR A 28 5.74 4.54 0.80
N LYS A 29 6.92 3.93 0.78
CA LYS A 29 7.17 2.69 0.06
C LYS A 29 6.87 1.47 0.92
N ASP A 30 6.32 0.43 0.29
CA ASP A 30 6.08 -0.87 0.95
C ASP A 30 5.20 -0.78 2.19
N PHE A 31 4.02 -0.18 2.03
CA PHE A 31 3.07 -0.05 3.13
C PHE A 31 2.72 -1.39 3.78
N HIS A 32 2.63 -2.45 3.00
CA HIS A 32 2.33 -3.79 3.52
C HIS A 32 3.41 -4.28 4.50
N LEU A 33 4.68 -3.96 4.23
CA LEU A 33 5.77 -4.30 5.15
C LEU A 33 5.78 -3.38 6.36
N GLY A 34 5.45 -2.12 6.17
CA GLY A 34 5.29 -1.17 7.27
C GLY A 34 4.20 -1.62 8.24
N MET A 35 3.08 -2.12 7.72
CA MET A 35 2.00 -2.65 8.53
C MET A 35 2.44 -3.89 9.31
N LYS A 36 3.21 -4.78 8.67
CA LYS A 36 3.72 -5.97 9.33
C LYS A 36 4.56 -5.61 10.56
N GLU A 37 5.51 -4.70 10.38
CA GLU A 37 6.38 -4.24 11.46
C GLU A 37 5.56 -3.55 12.56
N TRP A 38 4.59 -2.74 12.18
CA TRP A 38 3.71 -2.02 13.10
C TRP A 38 2.94 -2.99 14.00
N LEU A 39 2.38 -4.05 13.41
CA LEU A 39 1.64 -5.06 14.15
C LEU A 39 2.55 -5.88 15.06
N GLU A 40 3.77 -6.17 14.63
CA GLU A 40 4.75 -6.89 15.46
C GLU A 40 5.12 -6.10 16.71
N GLN A 41 5.03 -4.78 16.66
CA GLN A 41 5.24 -3.91 17.81
C GLN A 41 4.00 -3.78 18.71
N GLY A 42 2.92 -4.48 18.38
CA GLY A 42 1.68 -4.42 19.15
C GLY A 42 0.90 -3.14 18.97
N ARG A 43 1.18 -2.37 17.92
CA ARG A 43 0.53 -1.08 17.67
C ARG A 43 -0.75 -1.26 16.86
N LYS A 44 -1.67 -0.30 16.98
CA LYS A 44 -2.97 -0.37 16.30
C LYS A 44 -2.85 -0.05 14.82
N PRO A 45 -3.43 -0.87 13.92
CA PRO A 45 -3.36 -0.63 12.48
C PRO A 45 -3.85 0.75 12.04
N LYS A 46 -4.89 1.25 12.69
CA LYS A 46 -5.48 2.55 12.37
C LYS A 46 -4.48 3.70 12.54
N GLU A 47 -3.60 3.59 13.50
CA GLU A 47 -2.60 4.63 13.75
C GLU A 47 -1.63 4.76 12.58
N LEU A 48 -1.20 3.65 11.98
CA LEU A 48 -0.33 3.71 10.81
C LEU A 48 -1.07 4.32 9.62
N THR A 49 -2.32 3.92 9.41
CA THR A 49 -3.15 4.46 8.33
C THR A 49 -3.26 5.99 8.43
N GLU A 50 -3.55 6.49 9.62
CA GLU A 50 -3.65 7.94 9.82
C GLU A 50 -2.30 8.63 9.64
N GLN A 51 -1.23 7.99 10.09
CA GLN A 51 0.11 8.56 9.97
C GLN A 51 0.54 8.74 8.51
N VAL A 52 0.27 7.75 7.64
CA VAL A 52 0.66 7.86 6.24
C VAL A 52 -0.25 8.82 5.46
N LEU A 53 -1.43 9.12 5.99
CA LEU A 53 -2.37 10.05 5.36
C LEU A 53 -2.27 11.48 5.91
N ASP A 54 -1.26 11.78 6.71
CA ASP A 54 -1.14 13.06 7.40
C ASP A 54 -0.70 14.24 6.51
N GLY A 55 -0.43 13.99 5.24
CA GLY A 55 -0.03 15.02 4.29
C GLY A 55 1.46 15.07 3.98
N ARG A 56 2.27 14.27 4.67
CA ARG A 56 3.70 14.20 4.44
C ARG A 56 4.05 13.56 3.10
N TYR A 57 3.26 12.58 2.68
CA TYR A 57 3.50 11.82 1.48
C TYR A 57 2.53 12.20 0.36
N GLU A 58 3.00 12.13 -0.87
CA GLU A 58 2.16 12.31 -2.05
C GLU A 58 1.69 10.98 -2.61
N VAL A 59 2.49 9.93 -2.40
CA VAL A 59 2.20 8.58 -2.93
C VAL A 59 2.44 7.54 -1.85
N ILE A 60 1.52 6.59 -1.77
CA ILE A 60 1.68 5.38 -0.94
C ILE A 60 1.77 4.20 -1.90
N ILE A 61 2.78 3.37 -1.73
CA ILE A 61 2.99 2.15 -2.54
C ILE A 61 2.82 0.93 -1.67
N SER A 62 2.07 -0.06 -2.14
CA SER A 62 1.90 -1.32 -1.43
C SER A 62 1.70 -2.48 -2.37
N ASP A 63 2.12 -3.67 -1.93
CA ASP A 63 1.71 -4.90 -2.58
C ASP A 63 0.32 -5.29 -2.09
N GLU A 64 -0.46 -5.93 -2.97
CA GLU A 64 -1.71 -6.58 -2.61
C GLU A 64 -1.39 -7.95 -2.06
N ILE A 65 -1.51 -8.12 -0.75
CA ILE A 65 -1.14 -9.37 -0.07
C ILE A 65 -2.35 -10.22 0.33
N GLY A 66 -3.55 -9.76 0.03
CA GLY A 66 -4.78 -10.42 0.44
C GLY A 66 -5.31 -11.47 -0.52
N SER A 67 -4.63 -11.69 -1.67
CA SER A 67 -5.05 -12.67 -2.67
C SER A 67 -4.28 -13.97 -2.52
N GLY A 68 -4.92 -15.09 -2.89
CA GLY A 68 -4.31 -16.41 -2.86
C GLY A 68 -4.78 -17.26 -1.70
N ILE A 69 -4.01 -18.30 -1.38
CA ILE A 69 -4.37 -19.27 -0.33
C ILE A 69 -4.31 -18.61 1.04
N VAL A 70 -5.34 -18.85 1.87
CA VAL A 70 -5.37 -18.33 3.24
C VAL A 70 -4.32 -19.06 4.08
N PRO A 71 -3.36 -18.34 4.68
CA PRO A 71 -2.33 -18.97 5.50
C PRO A 71 -2.92 -19.60 6.76
N ILE A 72 -2.30 -20.69 7.22
CA ILE A 72 -2.69 -21.34 8.46
C ILE A 72 -2.28 -20.50 9.66
N GLU A 73 -1.13 -19.84 9.58
CA GLU A 73 -0.59 -19.05 10.68
C GLU A 73 -1.45 -17.82 10.96
N ARG A 74 -1.85 -17.68 12.22
CA ARG A 74 -2.74 -16.62 12.67
C ARG A 74 -2.18 -15.23 12.44
N ASP A 75 -0.90 -15.02 12.74
CA ASP A 75 -0.27 -13.71 12.60
C ASP A 75 -0.22 -13.25 11.16
N ILE A 76 0.03 -14.18 10.23
CA ILE A 76 0.05 -13.87 8.80
C ILE A 76 -1.34 -13.55 8.29
N ARG A 77 -2.37 -14.30 8.76
CA ARG A 77 -3.76 -14.01 8.40
C ARG A 77 -4.18 -12.63 8.90
N ASP A 78 -3.80 -12.30 10.14
CA ASP A 78 -4.13 -11.00 10.72
C ASP A 78 -3.44 -9.87 9.93
N TRP A 79 -2.17 -10.04 9.60
CA TRP A 79 -1.45 -9.08 8.79
C TRP A 79 -2.14 -8.83 7.44
N ARG A 80 -2.52 -9.90 6.75
CA ARG A 80 -3.22 -9.78 5.45
C ARG A 80 -4.54 -9.05 5.61
N GLU A 81 -5.31 -9.38 6.63
CA GLU A 81 -6.60 -8.75 6.88
C GLU A 81 -6.44 -7.27 7.22
N GLN A 82 -5.54 -6.94 8.13
CA GLN A 82 -5.34 -5.56 8.55
C GLN A 82 -4.78 -4.70 7.41
N THR A 83 -3.86 -5.24 6.64
CA THR A 83 -3.33 -4.54 5.47
C THR A 83 -4.44 -4.29 4.43
N GLY A 84 -5.25 -5.30 4.15
CA GLY A 84 -6.35 -5.16 3.21
C GLY A 84 -7.35 -4.10 3.64
N ARG A 85 -7.73 -4.08 4.91
CA ARG A 85 -8.64 -3.08 5.45
C ARG A 85 -8.04 -1.68 5.37
N ALA A 86 -6.75 -1.55 5.71
CA ALA A 86 -6.06 -0.28 5.64
C ALA A 86 -5.98 0.25 4.21
N LEU A 87 -5.67 -0.62 3.25
CA LEU A 87 -5.62 -0.22 1.85
C LEU A 87 -6.98 0.23 1.32
N CYS A 88 -8.05 -0.41 1.76
CA CYS A 88 -9.40 0.04 1.41
C CYS A 88 -9.68 1.45 1.93
N GLU A 89 -9.30 1.72 3.18
CA GLU A 89 -9.48 3.04 3.77
C GLU A 89 -8.61 4.09 3.06
N ILE A 90 -7.36 3.76 2.77
CA ILE A 90 -6.45 4.65 2.05
C ILE A 90 -7.01 4.96 0.66
N ALA A 91 -7.50 3.93 -0.05
CA ALA A 91 -8.06 4.11 -1.38
C ALA A 91 -9.27 5.05 -1.38
N LYS A 92 -10.12 4.97 -0.35
CA LYS A 92 -11.26 5.87 -0.22
C LYS A 92 -10.83 7.33 -0.06
N ARG A 93 -9.74 7.56 0.64
CA ARG A 93 -9.27 8.90 0.98
C ARG A 93 -8.29 9.48 -0.03
N CYS A 94 -7.79 8.67 -0.96
CA CYS A 94 -6.93 9.14 -2.03
C CYS A 94 -7.74 9.67 -3.21
N ASP A 95 -7.18 10.66 -3.91
CA ASP A 95 -7.78 11.21 -5.11
C ASP A 95 -7.66 10.27 -6.30
N THR A 96 -6.55 9.54 -6.35
CA THR A 96 -6.21 8.66 -7.48
C THR A 96 -5.64 7.35 -6.97
N VAL A 97 -6.04 6.26 -7.59
CA VAL A 97 -5.52 4.93 -7.30
C VAL A 97 -5.12 4.25 -8.60
N TYR A 98 -3.88 3.76 -8.64
CA TYR A 98 -3.37 2.96 -9.76
C TYR A 98 -3.15 1.52 -9.30
N ARG A 99 -3.41 0.60 -10.21
CA ARG A 99 -3.00 -0.79 -10.05
C ARG A 99 -1.96 -1.10 -11.12
N VAL A 100 -0.81 -1.64 -10.71
CA VAL A 100 0.28 -1.98 -11.62
C VAL A 100 0.33 -3.49 -11.81
N GLN A 101 0.33 -3.91 -13.06
CA GLN A 101 0.41 -5.31 -13.42
C GLN A 101 1.38 -5.45 -14.59
N CYS A 102 2.43 -6.26 -14.42
CA CYS A 102 3.47 -6.45 -15.44
C CYS A 102 4.04 -5.12 -15.93
N GLY A 103 4.26 -4.18 -15.03
CA GLY A 103 4.81 -2.86 -15.36
C GLY A 103 3.82 -1.88 -15.97
N VAL A 104 2.58 -2.31 -16.20
CA VAL A 104 1.54 -1.47 -16.81
C VAL A 104 0.61 -0.96 -15.72
N ALA A 105 0.48 0.37 -15.61
CA ALA A 105 -0.39 1.00 -14.61
C ALA A 105 -1.77 1.22 -15.18
N ILE A 106 -2.79 0.84 -14.41
CA ILE A 106 -4.19 1.06 -14.74
C ILE A 106 -4.78 1.95 -13.65
N LYS A 107 -5.35 3.08 -14.07
CA LYS A 107 -6.01 3.99 -13.12
C LYS A 107 -7.38 3.42 -12.78
N ILE A 108 -7.57 3.03 -11.51
CA ILE A 108 -8.85 2.47 -11.06
C ILE A 108 -9.68 3.46 -10.26
N LYS A 109 -9.11 4.59 -9.90
CA LYS A 109 -9.83 5.73 -9.31
C LYS A 109 -9.23 7.00 -9.87
N ALA A 110 -10.05 7.86 -10.38
CA ALA A 110 -9.64 9.06 -11.13
C ALA A 110 -8.85 10.07 -10.33
#